data_da73efadfcfd5c14a8f4cf59d9c498b1
#
_entry.id   da73efadfcfd5c14a8f4cf59d9c498b1
#
_cell.length_a   1.000
_cell.length_b   1.000
_cell.length_c   1.000
_cell.angle_alpha   90.00
_cell.angle_beta   90.00
_cell.angle_gamma   90.00
#
_symmetry.space_group_name_H-M   'P 1'
#
loop_
_entity.id
_entity.type
_entity.pdbx_description
1 polymer ?
#
loop_
_entity_poly.entity_id
_entity_poly.type
_entity_poly.pdbx_seq_one_letter_code
_entity_poly.pdbx_strand_id
1 'polypeptide(L)'
;MRRAALWNEVKDKLASNGLSLSGGQQQRLCIARTVAVRPDVILFDEPCSALDPISTAKIEELIDELKSEYTIAIVTHNMQQAARVSDYTAFMYMGKLIEYGDTDTLFTNPAKKQTEDYITGRYG
;
A
#
# COMPACT_ATOMS: atom_id res chain seq x y z
N MET A 1 -0.53 -18.30 -2.31
CA MET A 1 0.55 -17.70 -3.11
C MET A 1 0.10 -17.21 -4.48
N ARG A 2 -0.75 -17.94 -5.19
CA ARG A 2 -1.17 -17.51 -6.53
C ARG A 2 -1.84 -16.14 -6.52
N ARG A 3 -2.73 -15.90 -5.56
CA ARG A 3 -3.42 -14.62 -5.43
C ARG A 3 -2.50 -13.46 -5.10
N ALA A 4 -1.34 -13.75 -4.50
CA ALA A 4 -0.34 -12.72 -4.19
C ALA A 4 0.63 -12.47 -5.35
N ALA A 5 0.34 -13.00 -6.55
CA ALA A 5 1.14 -12.84 -7.76
C ALA A 5 2.56 -13.40 -7.62
N LEU A 6 2.72 -14.46 -6.83
CA LEU A 6 4.03 -15.03 -6.53
C LEU A 6 4.29 -16.38 -7.18
N TRP A 7 3.22 -17.10 -7.55
CA TRP A 7 3.37 -18.52 -7.91
C TRP A 7 4.41 -18.75 -9.00
N ASN A 8 4.35 -17.99 -10.08
CA ASN A 8 5.28 -18.19 -11.19
C ASN A 8 6.72 -17.83 -10.83
N GLU A 9 6.92 -16.97 -9.83
CA GLU A 9 8.25 -16.54 -9.40
C GLU A 9 8.88 -17.49 -8.39
N VAL A 10 8.08 -18.19 -7.58
CA VAL A 10 8.60 -18.98 -6.46
C VAL A 10 8.29 -20.47 -6.51
N LYS A 11 7.51 -20.92 -7.49
CA LYS A 11 7.12 -22.34 -7.58
C LYS A 11 8.31 -23.28 -7.55
N ASP A 12 9.44 -22.89 -8.11
CA ASP A 12 10.66 -23.67 -8.15
C ASP A 12 11.52 -23.47 -6.89
N LYS A 13 11.10 -22.59 -5.99
CA LYS A 13 11.82 -22.24 -4.76
C LYS A 13 11.08 -22.64 -3.49
N LEU A 14 10.03 -23.47 -3.60
CA LEU A 14 9.18 -23.81 -2.45
C LEU A 14 9.94 -24.45 -1.30
N ALA A 15 11.01 -25.18 -1.59
CA ALA A 15 11.86 -25.82 -0.56
C ALA A 15 12.99 -24.92 -0.08
N SER A 16 13.13 -23.71 -0.64
CA SER A 16 14.20 -22.79 -0.28
C SER A 16 13.82 -21.94 0.92
N ASN A 17 14.85 -21.38 1.58
CA ASN A 17 14.66 -20.42 2.66
C ASN A 17 13.96 -19.16 2.10
N GLY A 18 12.97 -18.65 2.82
CA GLY A 18 12.28 -17.41 2.45
C GLY A 18 13.21 -16.21 2.26
N LEU A 19 14.37 -16.19 2.92
CA LEU A 19 15.37 -15.14 2.77
C LEU A 19 16.05 -15.14 1.40
N SER A 20 15.91 -16.21 0.62
CA SER A 20 16.43 -16.28 -0.74
C SER A 20 15.57 -15.47 -1.73
N LEU A 21 14.40 -15.00 -1.31
CA LEU A 21 13.50 -14.20 -2.14
C LEU A 21 13.92 -12.74 -2.15
N SER A 22 13.61 -12.03 -3.24
CA SER A 22 13.79 -10.59 -3.31
C SER A 22 12.89 -9.88 -2.28
N GLY A 23 13.16 -8.59 -1.99
CA GLY A 23 12.34 -7.80 -1.07
C GLY A 23 10.88 -7.76 -1.49
N GLY A 24 10.60 -7.57 -2.79
CA GLY A 24 9.23 -7.56 -3.32
C GLY A 24 8.57 -8.93 -3.20
N GLN A 25 9.32 -10.02 -3.45
CA GLN A 25 8.80 -11.37 -3.29
C GLN A 25 8.50 -11.67 -1.82
N GLN A 26 9.38 -11.27 -0.90
CA GLN A 26 9.13 -11.42 0.54
C GLN A 26 7.87 -10.67 0.96
N GLN A 27 7.68 -9.46 0.47
CA GLN A 27 6.51 -8.66 0.80
C GLN A 27 5.23 -9.33 0.29
N ARG A 28 5.24 -9.83 -0.95
CA ARG A 28 4.08 -10.53 -1.49
C ARG A 28 3.81 -11.85 -0.76
N LEU A 29 4.84 -12.53 -0.26
CA LEU A 29 4.67 -13.71 0.57
C LEU A 29 3.97 -13.36 1.89
N CYS A 30 4.34 -12.25 2.52
CA CYS A 30 3.66 -11.76 3.71
C CYS A 30 2.18 -11.48 3.43
N ILE A 31 1.86 -10.89 2.28
CA ILE A 31 0.47 -10.65 1.87
C ILE A 31 -0.27 -11.98 1.69
N ALA A 32 0.36 -12.97 1.05
CA ALA A 32 -0.24 -14.29 0.88
C ALA A 32 -0.58 -14.94 2.22
N ARG A 33 0.29 -14.82 3.21
CA ARG A 33 0.04 -15.32 4.57
C ARG A 33 -1.15 -14.63 5.21
N THR A 34 -1.24 -13.31 5.05
CA THR A 34 -2.34 -12.52 5.60
C THR A 34 -3.67 -12.91 4.97
N VAL A 35 -3.70 -13.06 3.66
CA VAL A 35 -4.91 -13.43 2.91
C VAL A 35 -5.36 -14.85 3.23
N ALA A 36 -4.43 -15.75 3.54
CA ALA A 36 -4.72 -17.15 3.84
C ALA A 36 -5.65 -17.32 5.04
N VAL A 37 -5.65 -16.40 6.01
CA VAL A 37 -6.53 -16.45 7.18
C VAL A 37 -7.88 -15.78 6.94
N ARG A 38 -8.12 -15.25 5.73
CA ARG A 38 -9.39 -14.61 5.30
C ARG A 38 -9.84 -13.52 6.27
N PRO A 39 -9.05 -12.45 6.45
CA PRO A 39 -9.42 -11.35 7.34
C PRO A 39 -10.54 -10.49 6.74
N ASP A 40 -11.23 -9.73 7.58
CA ASP A 40 -12.18 -8.72 7.11
C ASP A 40 -11.46 -7.43 6.71
N VAL A 41 -10.38 -7.10 7.42
CA VAL A 41 -9.60 -5.89 7.18
C VAL A 41 -8.12 -6.25 7.09
N ILE A 42 -7.44 -5.69 6.10
CA ILE A 42 -5.99 -5.85 5.94
C ILE A 42 -5.32 -4.50 6.21
N LEU A 43 -4.30 -4.51 7.05
CA LEU A 43 -3.51 -3.32 7.37
C LEU A 43 -2.13 -3.43 6.71
N PHE A 44 -1.77 -2.42 5.92
CA PHE A 44 -0.44 -2.31 5.32
C PHE A 44 0.28 -1.10 5.93
N ASP A 45 1.50 -1.32 6.41
CA ASP A 45 2.33 -0.25 6.96
C ASP A 45 3.54 -0.08 6.05
N GLU A 46 3.56 1.01 5.28
CA GLU A 46 4.65 1.32 4.36
C GLU A 46 5.00 0.14 3.44
N PRO A 47 4.03 -0.44 2.70
CA PRO A 47 4.25 -1.73 2.03
C PRO A 47 5.32 -1.72 0.94
N CYS A 48 5.67 -0.54 0.41
CA CYS A 48 6.63 -0.43 -0.69
C CYS A 48 7.85 0.41 -0.34
N SER A 49 8.08 0.72 0.94
CA SER A 49 9.09 1.71 1.34
C SER A 49 10.53 1.33 0.95
N ALA A 50 10.84 0.04 0.84
CA ALA A 50 12.19 -0.42 0.51
C ALA A 50 12.25 -1.16 -0.83
N LEU A 51 11.24 -0.97 -1.69
CA LEU A 51 11.14 -1.70 -2.95
C LEU A 51 11.50 -0.83 -4.14
N ASP A 52 12.03 -1.47 -5.18
CA ASP A 52 12.26 -0.82 -6.47
C ASP A 52 10.92 -0.51 -7.18
N PRO A 53 10.94 0.31 -8.26
CA PRO A 53 9.68 0.68 -8.93
C PRO A 53 8.89 -0.49 -9.52
N ILE A 54 9.59 -1.52 -10.01
CA ILE A 54 8.92 -2.70 -10.61
C ILE A 54 8.20 -3.49 -9.52
N SER A 55 8.88 -3.75 -8.41
CA SER A 55 8.29 -4.47 -7.28
C SER A 55 7.14 -3.66 -6.65
N THR A 56 7.30 -2.34 -6.56
CA THR A 56 6.26 -1.45 -6.07
C THR A 56 5.01 -1.55 -6.93
N ALA A 57 5.16 -1.52 -8.26
CA ALA A 57 4.03 -1.65 -9.17
C ALA A 57 3.28 -2.97 -8.98
N LYS A 58 4.00 -4.06 -8.77
CA LYS A 58 3.37 -5.38 -8.51
C LYS A 58 2.59 -5.40 -7.22
N ILE A 59 3.10 -4.77 -6.16
CA ILE A 59 2.38 -4.66 -4.89
C ILE A 59 1.13 -3.79 -5.04
N GLU A 60 1.23 -2.67 -5.76
CA GLU A 60 0.08 -1.79 -5.98
C GLU A 60 -1.01 -2.48 -6.80
N GLU A 61 -0.64 -3.25 -7.82
CA GLU A 61 -1.60 -4.07 -8.58
C GLU A 61 -2.30 -5.09 -7.69
N LEU A 62 -1.55 -5.73 -6.82
CA LEU A 62 -2.10 -6.72 -5.89
C LEU A 62 -3.08 -6.06 -4.91
N ILE A 63 -2.75 -4.89 -4.39
CA ILE A 63 -3.64 -4.13 -3.52
C ILE A 63 -4.93 -3.79 -4.25
N ASP A 64 -4.82 -3.37 -5.51
CA ASP A 64 -5.99 -3.04 -6.32
C ASP A 64 -6.91 -4.26 -6.53
N GLU A 65 -6.35 -5.43 -6.73
CA GLU A 65 -7.12 -6.67 -6.81
C GLU A 65 -7.79 -7.01 -5.47
N LEU A 66 -7.04 -6.89 -4.37
CA LEU A 66 -7.53 -7.28 -3.06
C LEU A 66 -8.64 -6.37 -2.53
N LYS A 67 -8.65 -5.09 -2.91
CA LYS A 67 -9.65 -4.16 -2.40
C LYS A 67 -11.08 -4.52 -2.81
N SER A 68 -11.26 -5.33 -3.85
CA SER A 68 -12.58 -5.81 -4.26
C SER A 68 -13.17 -6.84 -3.28
N GLU A 69 -12.32 -7.47 -2.46
CA GLU A 69 -12.73 -8.52 -1.52
C GLU A 69 -12.50 -8.14 -0.06
N TYR A 70 -11.60 -7.22 0.21
CA TYR A 70 -11.18 -6.85 1.56
C TYR A 70 -11.25 -5.35 1.75
N THR A 71 -11.50 -4.94 2.99
CA THR A 71 -11.28 -3.56 3.39
C THR A 71 -9.80 -3.40 3.70
N ILE A 72 -9.16 -2.39 3.09
CA ILE A 72 -7.71 -2.20 3.20
C ILE A 72 -7.42 -0.83 3.79
N ALA A 73 -6.56 -0.79 4.81
CA ALA A 73 -6.02 0.44 5.35
C ALA A 73 -4.51 0.45 5.12
N ILE A 74 -3.98 1.53 4.56
CA ILE A 74 -2.56 1.66 4.23
C ILE A 74 -2.00 2.90 4.93
N VAL A 75 -0.86 2.74 5.60
CA VAL A 75 -0.08 3.85 6.11
C VAL A 75 1.10 4.06 5.16
N THR A 76 1.26 5.27 4.63
CA THR A 76 2.36 5.59 3.73
C THR A 76 2.76 7.06 3.85
N HIS A 77 4.05 7.34 3.69
CA HIS A 77 4.58 8.69 3.54
C HIS A 77 4.65 9.10 2.06
N ASN A 78 4.40 8.17 1.16
CA ASN A 78 4.45 8.43 -0.27
C ASN A 78 3.08 8.92 -0.76
N MET A 79 2.95 10.22 -0.96
CA MET A 79 1.70 10.82 -1.40
C MET A 79 1.27 10.36 -2.78
N GLN A 80 2.22 10.10 -3.67
CA GLN A 80 1.89 9.61 -5.00
C GLN A 80 1.28 8.22 -4.94
N GLN A 81 1.79 7.36 -4.06
CA GLN A 81 1.21 6.04 -3.83
C GLN A 81 -0.21 6.15 -3.26
N ALA A 82 -0.41 7.01 -2.27
CA ALA A 82 -1.74 7.23 -1.70
C ALA A 82 -2.73 7.67 -2.78
N ALA A 83 -2.30 8.60 -3.65
CA ALA A 83 -3.15 9.09 -4.72
C ALA A 83 -3.52 8.00 -5.74
N ARG A 84 -2.59 7.07 -6.01
CA ARG A 84 -2.83 6.01 -6.99
C ARG A 84 -3.72 4.88 -6.48
N VAL A 85 -3.52 4.46 -5.22
CA VAL A 85 -4.10 3.19 -4.75
C VAL A 85 -5.32 3.35 -3.88
N SER A 86 -5.56 4.50 -3.27
CA SER A 86 -6.64 4.65 -2.28
C SER A 86 -7.89 5.29 -2.88
N ASP A 87 -9.04 4.88 -2.34
CA ASP A 87 -10.33 5.49 -2.65
C ASP A 87 -10.59 6.68 -1.72
N TYR A 88 -10.16 6.57 -0.46
CA TYR A 88 -10.27 7.61 0.55
C TYR A 88 -8.91 7.81 1.20
N THR A 89 -8.61 9.04 1.58
CA THR A 89 -7.34 9.38 2.20
C THR A 89 -7.56 10.18 3.48
N ALA A 90 -6.81 9.82 4.51
CA ALA A 90 -6.76 10.56 5.77
C ALA A 90 -5.37 11.20 5.88
N PHE A 91 -5.34 12.51 5.99
CA PHE A 91 -4.09 13.24 6.25
C PHE A 91 -3.91 13.39 7.75
N MET A 92 -2.81 12.81 8.26
CA MET A 92 -2.47 12.85 9.68
C MET A 92 -1.21 13.67 9.88
N TYR A 93 -1.19 14.47 10.94
CA TYR A 93 0.00 15.23 11.31
C TYR A 93 0.11 15.33 12.82
N MET A 94 1.27 14.98 13.33
CA MET A 94 1.58 15.03 14.78
C MET A 94 0.50 14.34 15.63
N GLY A 95 0.06 13.18 15.18
CA GLY A 95 -0.94 12.37 15.89
C GLY A 95 -2.37 12.87 15.76
N LYS A 96 -2.63 13.86 14.91
CA LYS A 96 -3.97 14.42 14.73
C LYS A 96 -4.46 14.18 13.31
N LEU A 97 -5.75 13.86 13.18
CA LEU A 97 -6.41 13.80 11.89
C LEU A 97 -6.71 15.23 11.44
N ILE A 98 -6.06 15.64 10.35
CA ILE A 98 -6.21 16.99 9.81
C ILE A 98 -7.38 17.05 8.83
N GLU A 99 -7.41 16.09 7.89
CA GLU A 99 -8.46 16.05 6.88
C GLU A 99 -8.66 14.61 6.42
N TYR A 100 -9.91 14.27 6.09
CA TYR A 100 -10.28 12.97 5.57
C TYR A 100 -11.32 13.15 4.46
N GLY A 101 -11.17 12.41 3.38
CA GLY A 101 -12.15 12.47 2.31
C GLY A 101 -11.78 11.63 1.12
N ASP A 102 -12.57 11.77 0.06
CA ASP A 102 -12.31 11.18 -1.24
C ASP A 102 -10.90 11.56 -1.70
N THR A 103 -10.14 10.56 -2.14
CA THR A 103 -8.73 10.75 -2.51
C THR A 103 -8.55 11.80 -3.59
N ASP A 104 -9.33 11.74 -4.67
CA ASP A 104 -9.19 12.70 -5.76
C ASP A 104 -9.46 14.12 -5.28
N THR A 105 -10.51 14.32 -4.49
CA THR A 105 -10.85 15.62 -3.94
C THR A 105 -9.77 16.13 -2.98
N LEU A 106 -9.27 15.26 -2.10
CA LEU A 106 -8.26 15.66 -1.13
C LEU A 106 -6.96 16.10 -1.80
N PHE A 107 -6.56 15.44 -2.88
CA PHE A 107 -5.32 15.77 -3.58
C PHE A 107 -5.47 16.91 -4.58
N THR A 108 -6.66 17.21 -5.06
CA THR A 108 -6.88 18.28 -6.06
C THR A 108 -7.51 19.53 -5.47
N ASN A 109 -8.35 19.39 -4.45
CA ASN A 109 -9.08 20.51 -3.84
C ASN A 109 -9.29 20.27 -2.35
N PRO A 110 -8.21 20.24 -1.56
CA PRO A 110 -8.33 19.98 -0.11
C PRO A 110 -9.05 21.14 0.59
N ALA A 111 -9.81 20.80 1.64
CA ALA A 111 -10.54 21.78 2.42
C ALA A 111 -9.66 22.56 3.40
N LYS A 112 -8.53 21.95 3.81
CA LYS A 112 -7.62 22.55 4.78
C LYS A 112 -6.34 23.03 4.12
N LYS A 113 -5.91 24.25 4.49
CA LYS A 113 -4.67 24.80 3.97
C LYS A 113 -3.45 23.94 4.37
N GLN A 114 -3.46 23.37 5.54
CA GLN A 114 -2.38 22.50 5.99
C GLN A 114 -2.22 21.28 5.09
N THR A 115 -3.32 20.69 4.62
CA THR A 115 -3.31 19.60 3.64
C THR A 115 -2.74 20.08 2.32
N GLU A 116 -3.19 21.21 1.83
CA GLU A 116 -2.69 21.81 0.60
C GLU A 116 -1.18 22.04 0.66
N ASP A 117 -0.71 22.63 1.75
CA ASP A 117 0.72 22.91 1.94
C ASP A 117 1.55 21.64 1.95
N TYR A 118 1.05 20.58 2.58
CA TYR A 118 1.73 19.29 2.60
C TYR A 118 1.82 18.67 1.21
N ILE A 119 0.70 18.68 0.45
CA ILE A 119 0.65 18.10 -0.89
C ILE A 119 1.55 18.87 -1.85
N THR A 120 1.59 20.18 -1.75
CA THR A 120 2.40 21.01 -2.66
C THR A 120 3.85 21.15 -2.23
N GLY A 121 4.24 20.53 -1.12
CA GLY A 121 5.61 20.60 -0.64
C GLY A 121 5.99 21.91 0.03
N ARG A 122 5.02 22.77 0.33
CA ARG A 122 5.25 24.05 1.04
C ARG A 122 5.33 23.88 2.54
N TYR A 123 5.23 22.67 2.97
CA TYR A 123 5.24 22.30 4.37
C TYR A 123 6.66 22.28 4.88
N GLY A 124 6.97 23.13 5.82
CA GLY A 124 8.33 23.21 6.29
C GLY A 124 8.52 23.21 7.76
#